data_ae8eeab6b989f8984cedfa80ff58129b
#
_entry.id   ae8eeab6b989f8984cedfa80ff58129b
#
_cell.length_a   1.000
_cell.length_b   1.000
_cell.length_c   1.000
_cell.angle_alpha   90.00
_cell.angle_beta   90.00
_cell.angle_gamma   90.00
#
_symmetry.space_group_name_H-M   'P 1'
#
loop_
_entity.id
_entity.type
_entity.pdbx_description
1 polymer ?
#
loop_
_entity_poly.entity_id
_entity_poly.type
_entity_poly.pdbx_seq_one_letter_code
_entity_poly.pdbx_strand_id
1 'polypeptide(L)'
;MMKAKKKLNQEWEDFKQNAPDYIFAEPMKNDILNWRAKLLGPPDTPFEGGIFILDIIYSDEYPFKPPICIMKTNMFHPNISSTGEIYISILQNDWTPALTIRSILLTICSILDNPLMDNPNNDKAAQCFKKNRTEYDLIVREYTLKYANESPIHDENEQDLLSTMLHTEINN
;
A
#
# COMPACT_ATOMS: atom_id res chain seq x y z
N MET A 1 -11.04 -15.23 -14.99
CA MET A 1 -11.93 -14.17 -14.47
C MET A 1 -12.83 -14.63 -13.32
N MET A 2 -13.78 -15.59 -13.44
CA MET A 2 -14.67 -15.96 -12.32
C MET A 2 -13.95 -16.47 -11.06
N LYS A 3 -12.87 -17.26 -11.20
CA LYS A 3 -12.12 -17.79 -10.04
C LYS A 3 -11.39 -16.69 -9.27
N ALA A 4 -10.72 -15.78 -9.97
CA ALA A 4 -10.03 -14.63 -9.35
C ALA A 4 -11.02 -13.76 -8.56
N LYS A 5 -12.12 -13.34 -9.18
CA LYS A 5 -13.15 -12.52 -8.51
C LYS A 5 -13.76 -13.21 -7.28
N LYS A 6 -14.05 -14.52 -7.37
CA LYS A 6 -14.57 -15.29 -6.22
C LYS A 6 -13.57 -15.30 -5.07
N LYS A 7 -12.29 -15.57 -5.35
CA LYS A 7 -11.21 -15.58 -4.36
C LYS A 7 -11.06 -14.19 -3.71
N LEU A 8 -11.01 -13.12 -4.50
CA LEU A 8 -10.87 -11.76 -4.01
C LEU A 8 -12.05 -11.30 -3.15
N ASN A 9 -13.29 -11.68 -3.50
CA ASN A 9 -14.45 -11.39 -2.64
C ASN A 9 -14.32 -12.10 -1.29
N GLN A 10 -13.85 -13.35 -1.24
CA GLN A 10 -13.62 -14.07 0.01
C GLN A 10 -12.52 -13.39 0.84
N GLU A 11 -11.42 -12.99 0.21
CA GLU A 11 -10.33 -12.26 0.89
C GLU A 11 -10.79 -10.90 1.39
N TRP A 12 -11.65 -10.21 0.67
CA TRP A 12 -12.24 -8.95 1.10
C TRP A 12 -13.08 -9.11 2.38
N GLU A 13 -13.96 -10.13 2.41
CA GLU A 13 -14.76 -10.41 3.61
C GLU A 13 -13.88 -10.76 4.82
N ASP A 14 -12.85 -11.60 4.62
CA ASP A 14 -11.88 -11.93 5.68
C ASP A 14 -11.09 -10.71 6.12
N PHE A 15 -10.61 -9.89 5.18
CA PHE A 15 -9.82 -8.70 5.47
C PHE A 15 -10.60 -7.70 6.33
N LYS A 16 -11.86 -7.44 6.02
CA LYS A 16 -12.72 -6.54 6.82
C LYS A 16 -12.85 -6.96 8.29
N GLN A 17 -12.77 -8.25 8.57
CA GLN A 17 -12.91 -8.80 9.92
C GLN A 17 -11.58 -8.92 10.68
N ASN A 18 -10.49 -9.12 9.96
CA ASN A 18 -9.21 -9.56 10.54
C ASN A 18 -8.03 -8.64 10.23
N ALA A 19 -8.25 -7.49 9.57
CA ALA A 19 -7.17 -6.55 9.30
C ALA A 19 -6.66 -5.89 10.59
N PRO A 20 -5.34 -5.66 10.71
CA PRO A 20 -4.80 -4.85 11.80
C PRO A 20 -5.24 -3.39 11.67
N ASP A 21 -5.35 -2.67 12.77
CA ASP A 21 -5.81 -1.27 12.83
C ASP A 21 -4.92 -0.27 12.06
N TYR A 22 -3.70 -0.67 11.72
CA TYR A 22 -2.74 0.15 10.96
C TYR A 22 -2.70 -0.17 9.46
N ILE A 23 -3.57 -1.07 8.97
CA ILE A 23 -3.69 -1.44 7.55
C ILE A 23 -5.14 -1.30 7.11
N PHE A 24 -5.36 -0.47 6.10
CA PHE A 24 -6.66 -0.32 5.45
C PHE A 24 -6.51 -0.71 3.99
N ALA A 25 -7.43 -1.49 3.47
CA ALA A 25 -7.45 -1.82 2.04
C ALA A 25 -8.88 -2.09 1.58
N GLU A 26 -9.20 -1.64 0.39
CA GLU A 26 -10.51 -1.86 -0.22
C GLU A 26 -10.39 -1.96 -1.75
N PRO A 27 -11.29 -2.70 -2.39
CA PRO A 27 -11.38 -2.68 -3.85
C PRO A 27 -11.84 -1.29 -4.33
N MET A 28 -11.30 -0.85 -5.47
CA MET A 28 -11.77 0.37 -6.12
C MET A 28 -13.22 0.18 -6.59
N LYS A 29 -13.96 1.29 -6.64
CA LYS A 29 -15.37 1.28 -7.01
C LYS A 29 -15.61 0.49 -8.31
N ASN A 30 -16.47 -0.53 -8.22
CA ASN A 30 -16.85 -1.43 -9.31
C ASN A 30 -15.72 -2.28 -9.91
N ASP A 31 -14.55 -2.35 -9.29
CA ASP A 31 -13.43 -3.13 -9.80
C ASP A 31 -12.70 -3.92 -8.69
N ILE A 32 -13.14 -5.15 -8.48
CA ILE A 32 -12.55 -6.08 -7.51
C ILE A 32 -11.10 -6.50 -7.86
N LEU A 33 -10.63 -6.23 -9.07
CA LEU A 33 -9.26 -6.54 -9.48
C LEU A 33 -8.27 -5.43 -9.16
N ASN A 34 -8.75 -4.22 -8.85
CA ASN A 34 -7.93 -3.10 -8.46
C ASN A 34 -8.28 -2.66 -7.04
N TRP A 35 -7.27 -2.63 -6.16
CA TRP A 35 -7.42 -2.27 -4.77
C TRP A 35 -6.52 -1.10 -4.42
N ARG A 36 -6.96 -0.33 -3.45
CA ARG A 36 -6.12 0.68 -2.79
C ARG A 36 -5.96 0.34 -1.33
N ALA A 37 -4.72 0.39 -0.86
CA ALA A 37 -4.41 0.20 0.55
C ALA A 37 -3.75 1.45 1.14
N LYS A 38 -3.92 1.64 2.45
CA LYS A 38 -3.25 2.63 3.29
C LYS A 38 -2.54 1.90 4.41
N LEU A 39 -1.26 2.22 4.57
CA LEU A 39 -0.43 1.70 5.63
C LEU A 39 -0.04 2.85 6.54
N LEU A 40 -0.29 2.74 7.83
CA LEU A 40 0.21 3.69 8.81
C LEU A 40 1.69 3.39 9.09
N GLY A 41 2.51 4.42 9.11
CA GLY A 41 3.92 4.29 9.45
C GLY A 41 4.10 3.72 10.84
N PRO A 42 4.93 2.67 11.03
CA PRO A 42 5.12 2.03 12.33
C PRO A 42 5.61 3.03 13.39
N PRO A 43 5.12 2.94 14.64
CA PRO A 43 5.60 3.78 15.73
C PRO A 43 7.09 3.51 16.01
N ASP A 44 7.77 4.49 16.58
CA ASP A 44 9.20 4.46 16.90
C ASP A 44 10.13 4.26 15.67
N THR A 45 9.62 4.49 14.46
CA THR A 45 10.39 4.43 13.21
C THR A 45 10.42 5.80 12.52
N PRO A 46 11.32 6.01 11.55
CA PRO A 46 11.32 7.24 10.76
C PRO A 46 10.09 7.41 9.85
N PHE A 47 9.24 6.39 9.74
CA PHE A 47 7.97 6.41 9.00
C PHE A 47 6.77 6.84 9.87
N GLU A 48 6.97 6.96 11.18
CA GLU A 48 5.90 7.28 12.13
C GLU A 48 5.14 8.55 11.75
N GLY A 49 3.80 8.50 11.87
CA GLY A 49 2.89 9.58 11.53
C GLY A 49 2.59 9.69 10.03
N GLY A 50 3.25 8.93 9.17
CA GLY A 50 2.98 8.89 7.74
C GLY A 50 1.84 7.95 7.38
N ILE A 51 1.13 8.28 6.29
CA ILE A 51 0.13 7.43 5.63
C ILE A 51 0.66 7.10 4.24
N PHE A 52 0.90 5.82 3.98
CA PHE A 52 1.49 5.33 2.75
C PHE A 52 0.44 4.65 1.89
N ILE A 53 0.22 5.19 0.70
CA ILE A 53 -0.78 4.72 -0.27
C ILE A 53 -0.15 3.69 -1.20
N LEU A 54 -0.85 2.58 -1.37
CA LEU A 54 -0.44 1.45 -2.19
C LEU A 54 -1.58 1.03 -3.11
N ASP A 55 -1.30 0.92 -4.41
CA ASP A 55 -2.20 0.30 -5.37
C ASP A 55 -1.83 -1.18 -5.57
N ILE A 56 -2.84 -2.04 -5.61
CA ILE A 56 -2.70 -3.49 -5.78
C ILE A 56 -3.56 -3.90 -6.96
N ILE A 57 -2.91 -4.45 -7.99
CA ILE A 57 -3.53 -4.78 -9.26
C ILE A 57 -3.48 -6.29 -9.46
N TYR A 58 -4.65 -6.93 -9.50
CA TYR A 58 -4.79 -8.35 -9.72
C TYR A 58 -5.07 -8.65 -11.20
N SER A 59 -4.52 -9.75 -11.69
CA SER A 59 -4.87 -10.29 -13.00
C SER A 59 -5.98 -11.35 -12.92
N ASP A 60 -6.55 -11.70 -14.05
CA ASP A 60 -7.50 -12.83 -14.16
C ASP A 60 -6.89 -14.18 -13.78
N GLU A 61 -5.56 -14.27 -13.74
CA GLU A 61 -4.82 -15.48 -13.37
C GLU A 61 -4.61 -15.61 -11.85
N TYR A 62 -5.05 -14.60 -11.06
CA TYR A 62 -5.03 -14.72 -9.60
C TYR A 62 -5.93 -15.87 -9.11
N PRO A 63 -5.49 -16.70 -8.13
CA PRO A 63 -4.30 -16.60 -7.29
C PRO A 63 -3.07 -17.33 -7.82
N PHE A 64 -3.05 -17.79 -9.06
CA PHE A 64 -1.90 -18.52 -9.61
C PHE A 64 -0.72 -17.59 -9.96
N LYS A 65 -1.02 -16.34 -10.25
CA LYS A 65 -0.03 -15.26 -10.35
C LYS A 65 -0.19 -14.25 -9.22
N PRO A 66 0.92 -13.68 -8.72
CA PRO A 66 0.86 -12.62 -7.72
C PRO A 66 0.22 -11.36 -8.28
N PRO A 67 -0.33 -10.48 -7.42
CA PRO A 67 -0.69 -9.13 -7.82
C PRO A 67 0.55 -8.27 -8.06
N ILE A 68 0.36 -7.17 -8.77
CA ILE A 68 1.33 -6.09 -8.86
C ILE A 68 1.03 -5.09 -7.74
N CYS A 69 2.05 -4.77 -6.93
CA CYS A 69 1.94 -3.79 -5.85
C CYS A 69 2.81 -2.58 -6.17
N ILE A 70 2.20 -1.39 -6.15
CA ILE A 70 2.88 -0.14 -6.47
C ILE A 70 2.65 0.87 -5.35
N MET A 71 3.71 1.26 -4.66
CA MET A 71 3.67 2.33 -3.68
C MET A 71 3.44 3.67 -4.40
N LYS A 72 2.34 4.34 -4.10
CA LYS A 72 1.98 5.64 -4.69
C LYS A 72 2.59 6.80 -3.92
N THR A 73 2.76 6.64 -2.62
CA THR A 73 3.47 7.60 -1.79
C THR A 73 4.97 7.52 -2.06
N ASN A 74 5.59 8.63 -2.38
CA ASN A 74 7.04 8.69 -2.60
C ASN A 74 7.79 8.31 -1.33
N MET A 75 8.71 7.36 -1.42
CA MET A 75 9.47 6.83 -0.28
C MET A 75 10.96 6.71 -0.61
N PHE A 76 11.80 6.84 0.43
CA PHE A 76 13.21 6.48 0.36
C PHE A 76 13.41 5.16 1.10
N HIS A 77 13.41 4.04 0.34
CA HIS A 77 13.43 2.71 0.93
C HIS A 77 14.21 1.71 0.07
N PRO A 78 15.04 0.79 0.66
CA PRO A 78 15.84 -0.18 -0.10
C PRO A 78 15.04 -1.09 -1.04
N ASN A 79 13.83 -1.50 -0.65
CA ASN A 79 13.02 -2.45 -1.42
C ASN A 79 11.90 -1.80 -2.25
N ILE A 80 11.90 -0.46 -2.37
CA ILE A 80 10.92 0.29 -3.14
C ILE A 80 11.67 1.20 -4.12
N SER A 81 11.38 1.03 -5.42
CA SER A 81 12.02 1.83 -6.46
C SER A 81 11.50 3.28 -6.45
N SER A 82 12.17 4.15 -7.20
CA SER A 82 11.72 5.53 -7.41
C SER A 82 10.38 5.62 -8.15
N THR A 83 9.95 4.56 -8.82
CA THR A 83 8.64 4.44 -9.49
C THR A 83 7.59 3.78 -8.61
N GLY A 84 7.93 3.41 -7.37
CA GLY A 84 7.04 2.78 -6.41
C GLY A 84 6.93 1.26 -6.52
N GLU A 85 7.69 0.62 -7.41
CA GLU A 85 7.71 -0.85 -7.53
C GLU A 85 8.27 -1.47 -6.26
N ILE A 86 7.52 -2.44 -5.69
CA ILE A 86 7.90 -3.14 -4.46
C ILE A 86 8.55 -4.46 -4.82
N TYR A 87 9.79 -4.64 -4.35
CA TYR A 87 10.59 -5.81 -4.65
C TYR A 87 10.73 -6.70 -3.42
N ILE A 88 9.85 -7.70 -3.29
CA ILE A 88 9.84 -8.71 -2.23
C ILE A 88 9.56 -10.09 -2.83
N SER A 89 10.17 -11.13 -2.26
CA SER A 89 10.15 -12.49 -2.83
C SER A 89 8.74 -13.07 -2.94
N ILE A 90 7.84 -12.76 -2.00
CA ILE A 90 6.45 -13.23 -2.03
C ILE A 90 5.62 -12.67 -3.19
N LEU A 91 6.03 -11.59 -3.81
CA LEU A 91 5.42 -11.05 -5.03
C LEU A 91 6.09 -11.57 -6.31
N GLN A 92 7.03 -12.50 -6.17
CA GLN A 92 7.84 -13.06 -7.25
C GLN A 92 7.94 -14.59 -7.14
N ASN A 93 9.16 -15.10 -6.87
CA ASN A 93 9.47 -16.52 -6.89
C ASN A 93 8.86 -17.32 -5.73
N ASP A 94 8.60 -16.67 -4.59
CA ASP A 94 8.01 -17.30 -3.40
C ASP A 94 6.48 -17.15 -3.35
N TRP A 95 5.87 -16.68 -4.45
CA TRP A 95 4.43 -16.59 -4.54
C TRP A 95 3.79 -17.98 -4.50
N THR A 96 2.74 -18.12 -3.70
CA THR A 96 1.86 -19.28 -3.69
C THR A 96 0.39 -18.85 -3.63
N PRO A 97 -0.55 -19.64 -4.18
CA PRO A 97 -1.98 -19.35 -4.12
C PRO A 97 -2.58 -19.31 -2.70
N ALA A 98 -1.82 -19.73 -1.68
CA ALA A 98 -2.21 -19.65 -0.27
C ALA A 98 -2.00 -18.24 0.33
N LEU A 99 -1.15 -17.42 -0.29
CA LEU A 99 -0.94 -16.03 0.12
C LEU A 99 -2.20 -15.20 -0.18
N THR A 100 -2.47 -14.25 0.70
CA THR A 100 -3.64 -13.38 0.64
C THR A 100 -3.23 -11.91 0.64
N ILE A 101 -4.15 -11.00 0.31
CA ILE A 101 -3.94 -9.56 0.46
C ILE A 101 -3.41 -9.21 1.85
N ARG A 102 -3.95 -9.82 2.89
CA ARG A 102 -3.52 -9.59 4.27
C ARG A 102 -2.06 -9.97 4.48
N SER A 103 -1.62 -11.14 3.99
CA SER A 103 -0.21 -11.56 4.11
C SER A 103 0.74 -10.66 3.32
N ILE A 104 0.33 -10.20 2.14
CA ILE A 104 1.10 -9.24 1.34
C ILE A 104 1.30 -7.93 2.12
N LEU A 105 0.22 -7.34 2.60
CA LEU A 105 0.26 -6.05 3.31
C LEU A 105 1.05 -6.12 4.61
N LEU A 106 0.90 -7.22 5.39
CA LEU A 106 1.70 -7.46 6.58
C LEU A 106 3.20 -7.56 6.26
N THR A 107 3.57 -8.25 5.17
CA THR A 107 4.96 -8.32 4.73
C THR A 107 5.49 -6.95 4.33
N ILE A 108 4.71 -6.17 3.58
CA ILE A 108 5.11 -4.81 3.19
C ILE A 108 5.31 -3.92 4.43
N CYS A 109 4.41 -3.97 5.41
CA CYS A 109 4.59 -3.24 6.67
C CYS A 109 5.86 -3.67 7.42
N SER A 110 6.14 -4.97 7.46
CA SER A 110 7.33 -5.51 8.14
C SER A 110 8.64 -5.03 7.52
N ILE A 111 8.72 -4.89 6.21
CA ILE A 111 9.96 -4.43 5.55
C ILE A 111 10.19 -2.92 5.69
N LEU A 112 9.19 -2.12 6.05
CA LEU A 112 9.39 -0.67 6.20
C LEU A 112 10.51 -0.37 7.21
N ASP A 113 10.46 -0.96 8.39
CA ASP A 113 11.50 -0.79 9.40
C ASP A 113 12.68 -1.77 9.25
N ASN A 114 12.43 -2.94 8.69
CA ASN A 114 13.42 -4.00 8.51
C ASN A 114 13.60 -4.36 7.02
N PRO A 115 14.27 -3.50 6.24
CA PRO A 115 14.42 -3.73 4.80
C PRO A 115 15.22 -4.97 4.47
N LEU A 116 14.84 -5.65 3.40
CA LEU A 116 15.53 -6.82 2.88
C LEU A 116 16.77 -6.36 2.10
N MET A 117 17.94 -6.65 2.62
CA MET A 117 19.21 -6.12 2.11
C MET A 117 19.94 -7.05 1.15
N ASP A 118 19.44 -8.27 0.92
CA ASP A 118 20.08 -9.25 0.04
C ASP A 118 19.93 -8.89 -1.45
N ASN A 119 18.81 -8.27 -1.80
CA ASN A 119 18.54 -7.85 -3.18
C ASN A 119 17.73 -6.53 -3.19
N PRO A 120 18.35 -5.40 -2.87
CA PRO A 120 17.66 -4.13 -2.83
C PRO A 120 17.32 -3.65 -4.25
N ASN A 121 16.18 -2.97 -4.37
CA ASN A 121 15.69 -2.36 -5.61
C ASN A 121 16.06 -0.87 -5.72
N ASN A 122 16.54 -0.29 -4.63
CA ASN A 122 17.00 1.07 -4.53
C ASN A 122 18.39 1.10 -3.88
N ASP A 123 19.43 1.02 -4.71
CA ASP A 123 20.83 0.96 -4.27
C ASP A 123 21.21 2.15 -3.40
N LYS A 124 20.71 3.35 -3.73
CA LYS A 124 21.03 4.57 -2.98
C LYS A 124 20.51 4.48 -1.55
N ALA A 125 19.25 4.06 -1.37
CA ALA A 125 18.64 3.87 -0.07
C ALA A 125 19.35 2.73 0.70
N ALA A 126 19.66 1.62 0.02
CA ALA A 126 20.35 0.49 0.62
C ALA A 126 21.77 0.85 1.10
N GLN A 127 22.52 1.59 0.32
CA GLN A 127 23.85 2.05 0.71
C GLN A 127 23.79 3.03 1.89
N CYS A 128 22.83 3.96 1.87
CA CYS A 128 22.62 4.90 2.97
C CYS A 128 22.27 4.15 4.26
N PHE A 129 21.33 3.21 4.20
CA PHE A 129 20.92 2.37 5.32
C PHE A 129 22.10 1.60 5.94
N LYS A 130 22.99 1.02 5.10
CA LYS A 130 24.17 0.25 5.56
C LYS A 130 25.28 1.13 6.14
N LYS A 131 25.53 2.29 5.53
CA LYS A 131 26.70 3.12 5.85
C LYS A 131 26.44 4.16 6.93
N ASN A 132 25.24 4.74 6.94
CA ASN A 132 24.88 5.81 7.84
C ASN A 132 23.38 5.78 8.19
N ARG A 133 23.04 4.97 9.17
CA ARG A 133 21.65 4.79 9.62
C ARG A 133 21.02 6.12 10.06
N THR A 134 21.75 6.98 10.72
CA THR A 134 21.24 8.29 11.15
C THR A 134 20.84 9.17 9.96
N GLU A 135 21.67 9.21 8.92
CA GLU A 135 21.36 9.94 7.70
C GLU A 135 20.17 9.33 6.96
N TYR A 136 20.11 7.99 6.88
CA TYR A 136 18.97 7.29 6.32
C TYR A 136 17.67 7.67 7.03
N ASP A 137 17.64 7.62 8.35
CA ASP A 137 16.48 7.94 9.16
C ASP A 137 16.02 9.41 8.98
N LEU A 138 16.97 10.34 8.85
CA LEU A 138 16.67 11.76 8.56
C LEU A 138 16.02 11.92 7.18
N ILE A 139 16.55 11.28 6.15
CA ILE A 139 16.00 11.32 4.79
C ILE A 139 14.59 10.72 4.77
N VAL A 140 14.40 9.57 5.43
CA VAL A 140 13.09 8.92 5.51
C VAL A 140 12.07 9.81 6.23
N ARG A 141 12.44 10.46 7.34
CA ARG A 141 11.56 11.41 8.05
C ARG A 141 11.17 12.60 7.17
N GLU A 142 12.12 13.14 6.42
CA GLU A 142 11.85 14.23 5.47
C GLU A 142 10.85 13.79 4.39
N TYR A 143 11.04 12.61 3.79
CA TYR A 143 10.11 12.05 2.82
C TYR A 143 8.73 11.79 3.43
N THR A 144 8.68 11.23 4.63
CA THR A 144 7.42 10.98 5.35
C THR A 144 6.66 12.28 5.57
N LEU A 145 7.31 13.32 6.09
CA LEU A 145 6.71 14.62 6.30
C LEU A 145 6.27 15.31 4.99
N LYS A 146 6.98 15.09 3.91
CA LYS A 146 6.70 15.74 2.62
C LYS A 146 5.63 15.03 1.80
N TYR A 147 5.61 13.70 1.80
CA TYR A 147 4.83 12.92 0.84
C TYR A 147 3.77 12.03 1.48
N ALA A 148 3.87 11.71 2.77
CA ALA A 148 2.96 10.81 3.47
C ALA A 148 1.93 11.55 4.35
N ASN A 149 1.54 12.77 3.95
CA ASN A 149 0.63 13.66 4.68
C ASN A 149 -0.81 13.59 4.20
N GLU A 150 -1.16 12.62 3.34
CA GLU A 150 -2.50 12.64 2.79
C GLU A 150 -3.56 12.57 3.89
N SER A 151 -4.34 13.65 3.95
CA SER A 151 -5.67 13.64 4.54
C SER A 151 -6.47 12.46 4.01
N PRO A 152 -7.39 11.89 4.80
CA PRO A 152 -8.16 10.73 4.40
C PRO A 152 -8.75 10.95 3.00
N ILE A 153 -8.81 9.89 2.21
CA ILE A 153 -9.37 9.83 0.85
C ILE A 153 -10.46 10.90 0.71
N HIS A 154 -10.22 11.88 -0.15
CA HIS A 154 -11.35 12.54 -0.79
C HIS A 154 -12.01 11.46 -1.65
N ASP A 155 -13.01 10.79 -1.08
CA ASP A 155 -13.98 10.08 -1.86
C ASP A 155 -14.54 11.09 -2.86
N GLU A 156 -14.40 10.79 -4.15
CA GLU A 156 -15.11 11.54 -5.20
C GLU A 156 -16.63 11.57 -4.93
N ASN A 157 -17.11 10.72 -4.01
CA ASN A 157 -18.49 10.70 -3.48
C ASN A 157 -18.84 11.87 -2.55
N GLU A 158 -17.88 12.50 -1.84
CA GLU A 158 -18.20 13.66 -1.00
C GLU A 158 -18.49 14.92 -1.85
N GLN A 159 -17.81 15.06 -2.99
CA GLN A 159 -18.10 16.16 -3.91
C GLN A 159 -19.47 16.00 -4.59
N ASP A 160 -19.88 14.76 -4.91
CA ASP A 160 -21.21 14.47 -5.46
C ASP A 160 -22.32 14.66 -4.42
N LEU A 161 -22.07 14.29 -3.16
CA LEU A 161 -23.04 14.53 -2.06
C LEU A 161 -23.19 16.02 -1.73
N LEU A 162 -22.08 16.77 -1.66
CA LEU A 162 -22.10 18.23 -1.45
C LEU A 162 -22.74 18.96 -2.63
N SER A 163 -22.46 18.53 -3.86
CA SER A 163 -23.10 19.06 -5.08
C SER A 163 -24.60 18.79 -5.08
N THR A 164 -25.04 17.62 -4.65
CA THR A 164 -26.46 17.25 -4.57
C THR A 164 -27.19 18.00 -3.46
N MET A 165 -26.56 18.21 -2.30
CA MET A 165 -27.13 18.98 -1.20
C MET A 165 -27.28 20.47 -1.53
N LEU A 166 -26.27 21.07 -2.19
CA LEU A 166 -26.31 22.46 -2.63
C LEU A 166 -27.39 22.72 -3.71
N HIS A 167 -27.68 21.73 -4.58
CA HIS A 167 -28.76 21.84 -5.58
C HIS A 167 -30.14 21.70 -4.96
N THR A 168 -30.28 21.10 -3.79
CA THR A 168 -31.57 20.92 -3.10
C THR A 168 -31.96 22.16 -2.30
N GLU A 169 -30.98 22.95 -1.84
CA GLU A 169 -31.24 24.19 -1.07
C GLU A 169 -31.55 25.42 -1.95
N ILE A 170 -31.28 25.36 -3.25
CA ILE A 170 -31.55 26.49 -4.18
C ILE A 170 -32.96 26.40 -4.80
N ASN A 171 -33.66 25.27 -4.64
CA ASN A 171 -34.98 25.01 -5.22
C ASN A 171 -36.12 24.92 -4.19
N ASN A 172 -35.96 25.49 -2.98
CA ASN A 172 -37.04 25.67 -2.01
C ASN A 172 -37.28 27.15 -1.68
#